data_ae5218d13e803563aae4ed55e8023864
#
_entry.id   ae5218d13e803563aae4ed55e8023864
#
_cell.length_a   1.000
_cell.length_b   1.000
_cell.length_c   1.000
_cell.angle_alpha   90.00
_cell.angle_beta   90.00
_cell.angle_gamma   90.00
#
_symmetry.space_group_name_H-M   'P 1'
#
loop_
_entity.id
_entity.type
_entity.pdbx_description
1 polymer ?
#
loop_
_entity_poly.entity_id
_entity_poly.type
_entity_poly.pdbx_seq_one_letter_code
_entity_poly.pdbx_strand_id
1 'polypeptide(L)'
;MKRVTANVLFSVTVALLTAMLPSTVFSADAPADRVVAMYFHRTDRCPTCKMMGSCAEEAVKSGFASQLKKGTVEFRYIDFQQPKNANLAKAYKVTGPALIVAKVADNKVSKYNDLKEIWVKVREKTQFIKYVQDNVRVYVD
;
A
#
# COMPACT_ATOMS: atom_id res chain seq x y z
N MET A 1 21.28 -81.84 21.96
CA MET A 1 20.89 -80.67 22.81
C MET A 1 22.02 -79.67 22.78
N LYS A 2 21.81 -78.51 22.07
CA LYS A 2 22.60 -77.31 22.29
C LYS A 2 21.81 -76.15 21.59
N ARG A 3 21.33 -75.28 22.41
CA ARG A 3 20.55 -74.12 21.98
C ARG A 3 21.46 -73.07 21.34
N VAL A 4 21.13 -72.63 20.13
CA VAL A 4 21.80 -71.55 19.47
C VAL A 4 20.96 -70.29 19.75
N THR A 5 21.54 -69.38 20.52
CA THR A 5 20.97 -68.07 20.77
C THR A 5 21.37 -67.14 19.63
N ALA A 6 20.42 -66.72 18.83
CA ALA A 6 20.60 -65.72 17.77
C ALA A 6 20.56 -64.34 18.40
N ASN A 7 21.70 -63.64 18.37
CA ASN A 7 21.76 -62.21 18.69
C ASN A 7 21.23 -61.40 17.47
N VAL A 8 20.06 -60.82 17.64
CA VAL A 8 19.53 -59.82 16.68
C VAL A 8 20.11 -58.47 17.08
N LEU A 9 21.07 -58.02 16.29
CA LEU A 9 21.54 -56.61 16.33
C LEU A 9 20.46 -55.69 15.71
N PHE A 10 19.74 -54.99 16.57
CA PHE A 10 18.78 -54.00 16.16
C PHE A 10 19.51 -52.69 15.82
N SER A 11 19.78 -52.49 14.54
CA SER A 11 20.35 -51.23 14.03
C SER A 11 19.28 -50.14 14.04
N VAL A 12 19.33 -49.26 15.03
CA VAL A 12 18.48 -48.08 15.09
C VAL A 12 19.07 -47.02 14.18
N THR A 13 18.61 -46.95 12.96
CA THR A 13 18.85 -45.80 12.06
C THR A 13 17.93 -44.63 12.47
N VAL A 14 18.50 -43.69 13.22
CA VAL A 14 17.85 -42.41 13.49
C VAL A 14 17.87 -41.60 12.20
N ALA A 15 16.76 -41.61 11.47
CA ALA A 15 16.54 -40.71 10.36
C ALA A 15 16.26 -39.29 10.93
N LEU A 16 17.26 -38.42 10.78
CA LEU A 16 17.13 -36.99 11.12
C LEU A 16 16.19 -36.34 10.09
N LEU A 17 14.90 -36.32 10.40
CA LEU A 17 13.89 -35.62 9.62
C LEU A 17 14.01 -34.10 9.91
N THR A 18 14.86 -33.41 9.16
CA THR A 18 14.88 -31.93 9.18
C THR A 18 13.56 -31.42 8.61
N ALA A 19 12.62 -31.12 9.51
CA ALA A 19 11.40 -30.42 9.14
C ALA A 19 11.78 -29.02 8.65
N MET A 20 11.80 -28.84 7.34
CA MET A 20 11.77 -27.51 6.73
C MET A 20 10.42 -26.86 7.09
N LEU A 21 10.42 -26.04 8.15
CA LEU A 21 9.29 -25.16 8.44
C LEU A 21 9.19 -24.18 7.28
N PRO A 22 8.05 -24.08 6.60
CA PRO A 22 7.85 -23.02 5.64
C PRO A 22 7.94 -21.70 6.39
N SER A 23 8.95 -20.90 6.07
CA SER A 23 9.01 -19.51 6.52
C SER A 23 7.82 -18.80 5.87
N THR A 24 6.72 -18.74 6.60
CA THR A 24 5.61 -17.84 6.24
C THR A 24 6.18 -16.43 6.31
N VAL A 25 6.53 -15.88 5.14
CA VAL A 25 6.80 -14.46 5.00
C VAL A 25 5.50 -13.77 5.38
N PHE A 26 5.39 -13.34 6.63
CA PHE A 26 4.32 -12.47 7.09
C PHE A 26 4.51 -11.18 6.32
N SER A 27 3.74 -11.01 5.25
CA SER A 27 3.48 -9.68 4.70
C SER A 27 2.83 -8.94 5.85
N ALA A 28 3.51 -7.95 6.41
CA ALA A 28 2.92 -7.14 7.46
C ALA A 28 1.65 -6.54 6.87
N ASP A 29 0.48 -7.02 7.30
CA ASP A 29 -0.80 -6.46 6.87
C ASP A 29 -0.78 -4.97 7.18
N ALA A 30 -1.20 -4.16 6.18
CA ALA A 30 -1.25 -2.72 6.36
C ALA A 30 -2.09 -2.41 7.61
N PRO A 31 -1.69 -1.43 8.45
CA PRO A 31 -2.45 -1.06 9.64
C PRO A 31 -3.92 -0.86 9.34
N ALA A 32 -4.80 -1.34 10.24
CA ALA A 32 -6.24 -1.20 10.10
C ALA A 32 -6.66 0.28 9.98
N ASP A 33 -5.93 1.14 10.69
CA ASP A 33 -6.09 2.60 10.66
C ASP A 33 -4.94 3.24 9.88
N ARG A 34 -5.27 3.89 8.76
CA ARG A 34 -4.30 4.55 7.90
C ARG A 34 -4.92 5.63 7.04
N VAL A 35 -4.07 6.47 6.50
CA VAL A 35 -4.45 7.47 5.48
C VAL A 35 -3.89 7.03 4.14
N VAL A 36 -4.72 7.03 3.10
CA VAL A 36 -4.31 6.65 1.75
C VAL A 36 -4.51 7.84 0.81
N ALA A 37 -3.42 8.32 0.24
CA ALA A 37 -3.45 9.29 -0.85
C ALA A 37 -3.40 8.55 -2.18
N MET A 38 -4.44 8.67 -2.98
CA MET A 38 -4.61 7.97 -4.26
C MET A 38 -4.63 8.96 -5.40
N TYR A 39 -3.62 8.91 -6.27
CA TYR A 39 -3.63 9.66 -7.50
C TYR A 39 -4.22 8.82 -8.62
N PHE A 40 -5.45 9.15 -9.01
CA PHE A 40 -6.13 8.53 -10.14
C PHE A 40 -5.65 9.15 -11.45
N HIS A 41 -5.29 8.33 -12.41
CA HIS A 41 -4.79 8.75 -13.71
C HIS A 41 -5.31 7.86 -14.84
N ARG A 42 -5.20 8.35 -16.07
CA ARG A 42 -5.45 7.57 -17.29
C ARG A 42 -4.24 6.71 -17.62
N THR A 43 -4.44 5.66 -18.40
CA THR A 43 -3.36 4.84 -18.96
C THR A 43 -2.36 5.73 -19.70
N ASP A 44 -2.86 6.56 -20.62
CA ASP A 44 -2.05 7.58 -21.30
C ASP A 44 -2.11 8.90 -20.53
N ARG A 45 -0.97 9.29 -19.96
CA ARG A 45 -0.86 10.48 -19.12
C ARG A 45 -0.22 11.63 -19.88
N CYS A 46 -0.89 12.79 -19.93
CA CYS A 46 -0.33 14.04 -20.40
C CYS A 46 0.83 14.54 -19.51
N PRO A 47 1.72 15.42 -20.00
CA PRO A 47 2.82 15.97 -19.20
C PRO A 47 2.36 16.59 -17.87
N THR A 48 1.29 17.38 -17.87
CA THR A 48 0.71 17.96 -16.64
C THR A 48 0.22 16.89 -15.67
N CYS A 49 -0.42 15.82 -16.19
CA CYS A 49 -0.90 14.71 -15.35
C CYS A 49 0.28 13.94 -14.71
N LYS A 50 1.39 13.78 -15.44
CA LYS A 50 2.61 13.18 -14.91
C LYS A 50 3.20 14.05 -13.80
N MET A 51 3.27 15.35 -14.01
CA MET A 51 3.77 16.32 -13.04
C MET A 51 2.90 16.34 -11.77
N MET A 52 1.56 16.37 -11.88
CA MET A 52 0.66 16.29 -10.74
C MET A 52 0.90 15.04 -9.89
N GLY A 53 0.99 13.87 -10.54
CA GLY A 53 1.24 12.62 -9.83
C GLY A 53 2.58 12.63 -9.11
N SER A 54 3.64 13.10 -9.78
CA SER A 54 4.99 13.21 -9.21
C SER A 54 5.04 14.17 -8.02
N CYS A 55 4.42 15.35 -8.13
CA CYS A 55 4.34 16.32 -7.03
C CYS A 55 3.50 15.80 -5.86
N ALA A 56 2.43 15.04 -6.12
CA ALA A 56 1.61 14.43 -5.07
C ALA A 56 2.39 13.35 -4.32
N GLU A 57 3.13 12.51 -5.03
CA GLU A 57 4.00 11.50 -4.43
C GLU A 57 5.12 12.15 -3.59
N GLU A 58 5.77 13.18 -4.13
CA GLU A 58 6.81 13.95 -3.42
C GLU A 58 6.25 14.59 -2.15
N ALA A 59 5.06 15.18 -2.21
CA ALA A 59 4.41 15.78 -1.05
C ALA A 59 4.21 14.77 0.08
N VAL A 60 3.72 13.57 -0.25
CA VAL A 60 3.50 12.51 0.74
C VAL A 60 4.83 11.97 1.26
N LYS A 61 5.79 11.69 0.38
CA LYS A 61 7.10 11.16 0.78
C LYS A 61 7.89 12.11 1.66
N SER A 62 7.89 13.40 1.35
CA SER A 62 8.63 14.40 2.12
C SER A 62 7.94 14.79 3.43
N GLY A 63 6.61 14.84 3.44
CA GLY A 63 5.84 15.25 4.61
C GLY A 63 5.59 14.14 5.64
N PHE A 64 5.62 12.85 5.22
CA PHE A 64 5.14 11.73 6.04
C PHE A 64 6.06 10.51 5.99
N ALA A 65 7.37 10.72 5.90
CA ALA A 65 8.37 9.63 5.76
C ALA A 65 8.29 8.59 6.88
N SER A 66 8.06 9.01 8.12
CA SER A 66 7.92 8.11 9.27
C SER A 66 6.63 7.29 9.19
N GLN A 67 5.52 7.93 8.83
CA GLN A 67 4.21 7.29 8.70
C GLN A 67 4.17 6.31 7.51
N LEU A 68 4.86 6.64 6.41
CA LEU A 68 5.04 5.72 5.28
C LEU A 68 5.76 4.44 5.70
N LYS A 69 6.85 4.57 6.49
CA LYS A 69 7.57 3.40 7.02
C LYS A 69 6.71 2.53 7.93
N LYS A 70 5.81 3.14 8.70
CA LYS A 70 4.88 2.44 9.59
C LYS A 70 3.65 1.90 8.87
N GLY A 71 3.44 2.27 7.60
CA GLY A 71 2.25 1.92 6.83
C GLY A 71 0.98 2.68 7.25
N THR A 72 1.08 3.67 8.15
CA THR A 72 -0.06 4.50 8.58
C THR A 72 -0.40 5.61 7.60
N VAL A 73 0.48 5.88 6.64
CA VAL A 73 0.22 6.68 5.45
C VAL A 73 0.67 5.88 4.24
N GLU A 74 -0.13 5.88 3.17
CA GLU A 74 0.19 5.24 1.90
C GLU A 74 0.01 6.24 0.77
N PHE A 75 0.80 6.07 -0.30
CA PHE A 75 0.57 6.74 -1.57
C PHE A 75 0.39 5.71 -2.68
N ARG A 76 -0.63 5.88 -3.53
CA ARG A 76 -0.94 4.96 -4.61
C ARG A 76 -1.19 5.69 -5.92
N TYR A 77 -0.62 5.16 -7.01
CA TYR A 77 -1.06 5.46 -8.37
C TYR A 77 -2.16 4.49 -8.78
N ILE A 78 -3.29 5.01 -9.26
CA ILE A 78 -4.45 4.23 -9.68
C ILE A 78 -4.79 4.59 -11.13
N ASP A 79 -4.54 3.68 -12.04
CA ASP A 79 -5.04 3.81 -13.42
C ASP A 79 -6.53 3.48 -13.42
N PHE A 80 -7.39 4.51 -13.49
CA PHE A 80 -8.84 4.33 -13.40
C PHE A 80 -9.47 3.72 -14.66
N GLN A 81 -8.73 3.61 -15.76
CA GLN A 81 -9.19 2.96 -16.99
C GLN A 81 -8.99 1.44 -16.96
N GLN A 82 -8.19 0.93 -16.02
CA GLN A 82 -8.02 -0.50 -15.85
C GLN A 82 -9.27 -1.15 -15.23
N PRO A 83 -9.81 -2.25 -15.82
CA PRO A 83 -11.02 -2.91 -15.32
C PRO A 83 -10.98 -3.26 -13.82
N LYS A 84 -9.81 -3.67 -13.32
CA LYS A 84 -9.61 -3.99 -11.90
C LYS A 84 -9.84 -2.81 -10.95
N ASN A 85 -9.72 -1.56 -11.45
CA ASN A 85 -9.88 -0.34 -10.67
C ASN A 85 -11.27 0.32 -10.88
N ALA A 86 -12.13 -0.24 -11.72
CA ALA A 86 -13.43 0.36 -12.07
C ALA A 86 -14.33 0.59 -10.85
N ASN A 87 -14.40 -0.39 -9.94
CA ASN A 87 -15.19 -0.25 -8.71
C ASN A 87 -14.63 0.83 -7.78
N LEU A 88 -13.30 0.93 -7.69
CA LEU A 88 -12.64 1.95 -6.88
C LEU A 88 -12.88 3.34 -7.46
N ALA A 89 -12.73 3.52 -8.76
CA ALA A 89 -13.02 4.78 -9.45
C ALA A 89 -14.47 5.21 -9.25
N LYS A 90 -15.42 4.27 -9.37
CA LYS A 90 -16.85 4.51 -9.13
C LYS A 90 -17.14 4.94 -7.69
N ALA A 91 -16.51 4.26 -6.70
CA ALA A 91 -16.70 4.58 -5.28
C ALA A 91 -16.31 6.02 -4.94
N TYR A 92 -15.25 6.54 -5.57
CA TYR A 92 -14.80 7.93 -5.40
C TYR A 92 -15.33 8.89 -6.46
N LYS A 93 -16.26 8.45 -7.35
CA LYS A 93 -16.86 9.26 -8.43
C LYS A 93 -15.82 9.86 -9.37
N VAL A 94 -14.73 9.14 -9.62
CA VAL A 94 -13.63 9.58 -10.47
C VAL A 94 -14.03 9.46 -11.94
N THR A 95 -13.98 10.57 -12.66
CA THR A 95 -14.24 10.66 -14.11
C THR A 95 -13.04 11.16 -14.90
N GLY A 96 -11.99 11.62 -14.22
CA GLY A 96 -10.75 12.14 -14.78
C GLY A 96 -9.63 12.08 -13.76
N PRO A 97 -8.41 12.56 -14.08
CA PRO A 97 -7.31 12.56 -13.11
C PRO A 97 -7.69 13.35 -11.85
N ALA A 98 -7.50 12.71 -10.69
CA ALA A 98 -7.90 13.24 -9.39
C ALA A 98 -6.94 12.77 -8.29
N LEU A 99 -6.82 13.55 -7.23
CA LEU A 99 -6.10 13.16 -6.02
C LEU A 99 -7.08 13.04 -4.87
N ILE A 100 -7.28 11.83 -4.40
CA ILE A 100 -8.17 11.52 -3.29
C ILE A 100 -7.32 11.21 -2.06
N VAL A 101 -7.61 11.85 -0.95
CA VAL A 101 -7.07 11.49 0.37
C VAL A 101 -8.19 10.85 1.18
N ALA A 102 -7.99 9.62 1.62
CA ALA A 102 -8.97 8.86 2.36
C ALA A 102 -8.43 8.43 3.73
N LYS A 103 -9.26 8.59 4.78
CA LYS A 103 -9.03 7.99 6.09
C LYS A 103 -9.67 6.61 6.12
N VAL A 104 -8.87 5.61 6.41
CA VAL A 104 -9.30 4.23 6.64
C VAL A 104 -9.29 4.00 8.14
N ALA A 105 -10.37 3.48 8.69
CA ALA A 105 -10.49 3.04 10.06
C ALA A 105 -11.10 1.63 10.06
N ASP A 106 -10.53 0.70 10.82
CA ASP A 106 -10.94 -0.70 10.84
C ASP A 106 -11.02 -1.32 9.43
N ASN A 107 -10.04 -1.00 8.57
CA ASN A 107 -9.97 -1.41 7.16
C ASN A 107 -11.15 -0.92 6.28
N LYS A 108 -11.92 0.05 6.74
CA LYS A 108 -13.01 0.68 5.98
C LYS A 108 -12.74 2.17 5.78
N VAL A 109 -13.10 2.68 4.61
CA VAL A 109 -13.02 4.12 4.37
C VAL A 109 -14.06 4.83 5.23
N SER A 110 -13.60 5.66 6.17
CA SER A 110 -14.45 6.43 7.08
C SER A 110 -14.75 7.83 6.52
N LYS A 111 -13.77 8.45 5.89
CA LYS A 111 -13.88 9.79 5.26
C LYS A 111 -12.94 9.87 4.08
N TYR A 112 -13.25 10.75 3.13
CA TYR A 112 -12.31 11.11 2.07
C TYR A 112 -12.53 12.54 1.60
N ASN A 113 -11.51 13.10 0.95
CA ASN A 113 -11.55 14.39 0.28
C ASN A 113 -10.96 14.28 -1.13
N ASP A 114 -11.66 14.88 -2.10
CA ASP A 114 -11.18 15.05 -3.47
C ASP A 114 -10.47 16.41 -3.57
N LEU A 115 -9.16 16.39 -3.77
CA LEU A 115 -8.31 17.58 -3.78
C LEU A 115 -8.37 18.31 -5.12
N LYS A 116 -9.48 18.96 -5.43
CA LYS A 116 -9.73 19.59 -6.73
C LYS A 116 -8.76 20.71 -7.09
N GLU A 117 -8.18 21.40 -6.09
CA GLU A 117 -7.26 22.51 -6.35
C GLU A 117 -5.90 22.07 -6.92
N ILE A 118 -5.62 20.77 -7.01
CA ILE A 118 -4.41 20.27 -7.68
C ILE A 118 -4.26 20.80 -9.11
N TRP A 119 -5.39 21.01 -9.80
CA TRP A 119 -5.40 21.51 -11.17
C TRP A 119 -4.96 22.98 -11.28
N VAL A 120 -5.27 23.77 -10.26
CA VAL A 120 -4.86 25.19 -10.19
C VAL A 120 -3.42 25.28 -9.70
N LYS A 121 -3.08 24.50 -8.66
CA LYS A 121 -1.79 24.58 -7.96
C LYS A 121 -0.64 23.88 -8.69
N VAL A 122 -0.92 23.04 -9.70
CA VAL A 122 0.12 22.28 -10.41
C VAL A 122 1.23 23.14 -11.02
N ARG A 123 0.96 24.42 -11.30
CA ARG A 123 1.95 25.37 -11.83
C ARG A 123 2.91 25.92 -10.77
N GLU A 124 2.55 25.81 -9.49
CA GLU A 124 3.29 26.32 -8.34
C GLU A 124 3.64 25.16 -7.40
N LYS A 125 4.76 24.46 -7.69
CA LYS A 125 5.14 23.22 -7.00
C LYS A 125 5.10 23.35 -5.48
N THR A 126 5.62 24.43 -4.91
CA THR A 126 5.64 24.64 -3.45
C THR A 126 4.24 24.71 -2.86
N GLN A 127 3.33 25.44 -3.51
CA GLN A 127 1.93 25.56 -3.10
C GLN A 127 1.20 24.22 -3.25
N PHE A 128 1.49 23.48 -4.32
CA PHE A 128 0.95 22.14 -4.55
C PHE A 128 1.32 21.18 -3.44
N ILE A 129 2.63 21.08 -3.13
CA ILE A 129 3.15 20.21 -2.07
C ILE A 129 2.51 20.57 -0.73
N LYS A 130 2.52 21.85 -0.36
CA LYS A 130 1.90 22.31 0.88
C LYS A 130 0.41 21.94 0.96
N TYR A 131 -0.33 22.17 -0.10
CA TYR A 131 -1.76 21.86 -0.17
C TYR A 131 -2.04 20.37 0.05
N VAL A 132 -1.27 19.49 -0.60
CA VAL A 132 -1.41 18.04 -0.42
C VAL A 132 -1.05 17.63 1.02
N GLN A 133 0.06 18.14 1.54
CA GLN A 133 0.49 17.83 2.91
C GLN A 133 -0.52 18.27 3.97
N ASP A 134 -1.08 19.47 3.83
CA ASP A 134 -2.09 19.99 4.76
C ASP A 134 -3.35 19.10 4.77
N ASN A 135 -3.79 18.65 3.59
CA ASN A 135 -4.96 17.76 3.48
C ASN A 135 -4.72 16.34 4.00
N VAL A 136 -3.52 15.81 3.85
CA VAL A 136 -3.14 14.51 4.43
C VAL A 136 -3.06 14.62 5.95
N ARG A 137 -2.48 15.71 6.48
CA ARG A 137 -2.31 15.94 7.92
C ARG A 137 -3.63 15.94 8.68
N VAL A 138 -4.70 16.50 8.09
CA VAL A 138 -6.06 16.49 8.69
C VAL A 138 -6.55 15.09 9.07
N TYR A 139 -6.05 14.06 8.41
CA TYR A 139 -6.47 12.68 8.64
C TYR A 139 -5.46 11.83 9.41
N VAL A 140 -4.21 12.30 9.54
CA VAL A 140 -3.15 11.62 10.29
C VAL A 140 -3.26 11.88 11.79
N ASP A 141 -3.69 13.08 12.17
CA ASP A 141 -3.93 13.51 13.54
C ASP A 141 -5.33 13.08 13.99
#